data_8ee6542c354c3b129cc0fa552ced0a43
#
_entry.id   8ee6542c354c3b129cc0fa552ced0a43
#
_cell.length_a   1.000
_cell.length_b   1.000
_cell.length_c   1.000
_cell.angle_alpha   90.00
_cell.angle_beta   90.00
_cell.angle_gamma   90.00
#
_symmetry.space_group_name_H-M   'P 1'
#
loop_
_entity.id
_entity.type
_entity.pdbx_description
1 polymer ?
#
loop_
_entity_poly.entity_id
_entity_poly.type
_entity_poly.pdbx_seq_one_letter_code
_entity_poly.pdbx_strand_id
1 'polypeptide(L)'
;MEKRVIKSTKWACTLALVLWSLFALVYVLRLLRYCGLISFNIYCGFDIAPIAWEDEPALVAMQWVELIGYAVSTFCLLCLSLRLILMTRKGLVSGKVFTARNARVLMMLVPVVFFQILFDDNLSIIFGSRQLYIGSTPFTSSLVTLIVAMLYRLAVIESEENSLTI
;
A
#
# COMPACT_ATOMS: atom_id res chain seq x y z
N MET A 1 -3.14 22.07 24.56
CA MET A 1 -3.76 21.04 23.70
C MET A 1 -2.87 20.67 22.50
N GLU A 2 -2.38 21.64 21.78
CA GLU A 2 -1.54 21.51 20.57
C GLU A 2 -0.25 20.67 20.77
N LYS A 3 0.53 20.89 21.82
CA LYS A 3 1.75 20.12 22.10
C LYS A 3 1.51 18.61 22.30
N ARG A 4 0.34 18.22 22.86
CA ARG A 4 -0.02 16.82 23.05
C ARG A 4 -0.38 16.15 21.72
N VAL A 5 -1.13 16.86 20.85
CA VAL A 5 -1.51 16.38 19.51
C VAL A 5 -0.27 16.18 18.65
N ILE A 6 0.66 17.14 18.63
CA ILE A 6 1.92 17.01 17.89
C ILE A 6 2.74 15.82 18.38
N LYS A 7 2.82 15.61 19.70
CA LYS A 7 3.54 14.46 20.28
C LYS A 7 2.90 13.13 19.88
N SER A 8 1.57 13.00 19.98
CA SER A 8 0.85 11.78 19.59
C SER A 8 1.01 11.47 18.10
N THR A 9 0.94 12.49 17.23
CA THR A 9 1.12 12.31 15.78
C THR A 9 2.56 11.90 15.42
N LYS A 10 3.58 12.42 16.12
CA LYS A 10 4.97 11.96 15.96
C LYS A 10 5.11 10.48 16.32
N TRP A 11 4.51 10.04 17.41
CA TRP A 11 4.48 8.63 17.80
C TRP A 11 3.75 7.76 16.77
N ALA A 12 2.60 8.21 16.26
CA ALA A 12 1.87 7.54 15.20
C ALA A 12 2.71 7.38 13.93
N CYS A 13 3.43 8.41 13.50
CA CYS A 13 4.35 8.34 12.36
C CYS A 13 5.50 7.35 12.60
N THR A 14 6.02 7.27 13.84
CA THR A 14 7.09 6.30 14.15
C THR A 14 6.55 4.87 14.12
N LEU A 15 5.37 4.64 14.72
CA LEU A 15 4.69 3.34 14.65
C LEU A 15 4.39 2.94 13.20
N ALA A 16 3.89 3.88 12.39
CA ALA A 16 3.63 3.65 10.98
C ALA A 16 4.90 3.24 10.21
N LEU A 17 6.07 3.84 10.52
CA LEU A 17 7.35 3.44 9.91
C LEU A 17 7.77 2.03 10.32
N VAL A 18 7.56 1.65 11.58
CA VAL A 18 7.87 0.28 12.05
C VAL A 18 6.98 -0.73 11.34
N LEU A 19 5.66 -0.49 11.31
CA LEU A 19 4.72 -1.37 10.62
C LEU A 19 5.02 -1.45 9.12
N TRP A 20 5.36 -0.31 8.49
CA TRP A 20 5.78 -0.27 7.10
C TRP A 20 7.03 -1.12 6.84
N SER A 21 8.04 -1.03 7.73
CA SER A 21 9.28 -1.82 7.60
C SER A 21 9.01 -3.32 7.72
N LEU A 22 8.14 -3.72 8.65
CA LEU A 22 7.74 -5.11 8.80
C LEU A 22 6.98 -5.61 7.57
N PHE A 23 6.05 -4.82 7.05
CA PHE A 23 5.30 -5.16 5.83
C PHE A 23 6.23 -5.27 4.62
N ALA A 24 7.18 -4.33 4.45
CA ALA A 24 8.17 -4.38 3.38
C ALA A 24 9.07 -5.62 3.48
N LEU A 25 9.47 -6.01 4.69
CA LEU A 25 10.25 -7.24 4.92
C LEU A 25 9.44 -8.48 4.50
N VAL A 26 8.20 -8.60 4.95
CA VAL A 26 7.32 -9.73 4.60
C VAL A 26 7.10 -9.80 3.08
N TYR A 27 6.89 -8.65 2.44
CA TYR A 27 6.74 -8.57 0.99
C TYR A 27 7.98 -9.09 0.24
N VAL A 28 9.18 -8.65 0.64
CA VAL A 28 10.44 -9.11 0.03
C VAL A 28 10.61 -10.63 0.24
N LEU A 29 10.35 -11.14 1.45
CA LEU A 29 10.45 -12.56 1.74
C LEU A 29 9.47 -13.39 0.91
N ARG A 30 8.23 -12.90 0.70
CA ARG A 30 7.25 -13.54 -0.20
C ARG A 30 7.75 -13.60 -1.62
N LEU A 31 8.22 -12.49 -2.20
CA LEU A 31 8.75 -12.48 -3.57
C LEU A 31 9.94 -13.42 -3.73
N LEU A 32 10.90 -13.41 -2.79
CA LEU A 32 12.06 -14.33 -2.82
C LEU A 32 11.62 -15.79 -2.78
N ARG A 33 10.57 -16.09 -2.01
CA ARG A 33 10.01 -17.45 -1.95
C ARG A 33 9.30 -17.84 -3.24
N TYR A 34 8.49 -16.94 -3.82
CA TYR A 34 7.82 -17.17 -5.10
C TYR A 34 8.83 -17.42 -6.23
N CYS A 35 9.95 -16.71 -6.24
CA CYS A 35 11.05 -16.93 -7.17
C CYS A 35 11.90 -18.19 -6.87
N GLY A 36 11.59 -18.94 -5.81
CA GLY A 36 12.36 -20.14 -5.43
C GLY A 36 13.75 -19.87 -4.85
N LEU A 37 14.07 -18.60 -4.51
CA LEU A 37 15.37 -18.20 -3.96
C LEU A 37 15.53 -18.54 -2.47
N ILE A 38 14.43 -18.83 -1.79
CA ILE A 38 14.40 -19.21 -0.37
C ILE A 38 13.72 -20.57 -0.24
N SER A 39 14.38 -21.52 0.44
CA SER A 39 13.90 -22.90 0.60
C SER A 39 13.17 -23.16 1.94
N PHE A 40 13.32 -22.28 2.94
CA PHE A 40 12.68 -22.49 4.25
C PHE A 40 11.22 -22.01 4.26
N ASN A 41 10.37 -22.75 4.97
CA ASN A 41 8.97 -22.40 5.14
C ASN A 41 8.83 -21.30 6.20
N ILE A 42 8.33 -20.14 5.81
CA ILE A 42 8.00 -19.07 6.73
C ILE A 42 6.51 -19.23 7.06
N TYR A 43 6.21 -19.73 8.24
CA TYR A 43 4.86 -19.80 8.77
C TYR A 43 4.45 -18.42 9.31
N CYS A 44 3.86 -17.59 8.45
CA CYS A 44 3.22 -16.33 8.86
C CYS A 44 1.69 -16.39 8.71
N GLY A 45 1.09 -17.57 8.91
CA GLY A 45 -0.35 -17.77 8.72
C GLY A 45 -0.80 -17.90 7.27
N PHE A 46 0.13 -17.88 6.31
CA PHE A 46 -0.11 -18.11 4.89
C PHE A 46 0.91 -19.12 4.37
N ASP A 47 0.45 -20.13 3.64
CA ASP A 47 1.33 -21.05 2.94
C ASP A 47 2.04 -20.32 1.81
N ILE A 48 3.31 -20.01 2.03
CA ILE A 48 4.17 -19.42 1.01
C ILE A 48 4.91 -20.56 0.32
N ALA A 49 4.26 -21.20 -0.65
CA ALA A 49 4.88 -22.22 -1.51
C ALA A 49 5.66 -21.56 -2.66
N PRO A 50 6.68 -22.23 -3.24
CA PRO A 50 7.24 -21.81 -4.51
C PRO A 50 6.18 -21.93 -5.60
N ILE A 51 6.27 -21.10 -6.64
CA ILE A 51 5.35 -21.17 -7.79
C ILE A 51 5.58 -22.51 -8.50
N ALA A 52 4.50 -23.26 -8.68
CA ALA A 52 4.45 -24.39 -9.59
C ALA A 52 3.91 -23.87 -10.93
N TRP A 53 4.79 -23.74 -11.92
CA TRP A 53 4.41 -23.30 -13.25
C TRP A 53 3.57 -24.35 -13.93
N GLU A 54 2.47 -23.94 -14.53
CA GLU A 54 1.60 -24.79 -15.34
C GLU A 54 2.24 -25.08 -16.70
N ASP A 55 1.81 -26.17 -17.35
CA ASP A 55 2.32 -26.53 -18.68
C ASP A 55 1.54 -25.84 -19.81
N GLU A 56 0.31 -25.41 -19.57
CA GLU A 56 -0.54 -24.74 -20.54
C GLU A 56 -0.15 -23.27 -20.70
N PRO A 57 0.20 -22.79 -21.93
CA PRO A 57 0.70 -21.43 -22.14
C PRO A 57 -0.23 -20.31 -21.64
N ALA A 58 -1.54 -20.52 -21.74
CA ALA A 58 -2.53 -19.54 -21.27
C ALA A 58 -2.49 -19.40 -19.74
N LEU A 59 -2.33 -20.50 -19.01
CA LEU A 59 -2.24 -20.50 -17.55
C LEU A 59 -0.92 -19.91 -17.07
N VAL A 60 0.19 -20.23 -17.75
CA VAL A 60 1.49 -19.60 -17.49
C VAL A 60 1.40 -18.10 -17.67
N ALA A 61 0.72 -17.60 -18.71
CA ALA A 61 0.54 -16.17 -18.91
C ALA A 61 -0.27 -15.53 -17.77
N MET A 62 -1.33 -16.19 -17.29
CA MET A 62 -2.11 -15.74 -16.14
C MET A 62 -1.27 -15.67 -14.87
N GLN A 63 -0.46 -16.69 -14.59
CA GLN A 63 0.46 -16.71 -13.45
C GLN A 63 1.46 -15.55 -13.51
N TRP A 64 2.02 -15.24 -14.69
CA TRP A 64 2.92 -14.11 -14.87
C TRP A 64 2.21 -12.76 -14.66
N VAL A 65 1.01 -12.58 -15.21
CA VAL A 65 0.22 -11.35 -15.01
C VAL A 65 -0.06 -11.13 -13.54
N GLU A 66 -0.45 -12.18 -12.82
CA GLU A 66 -0.74 -12.11 -11.39
C GLU A 66 0.51 -11.79 -10.57
N LEU A 67 1.62 -12.49 -10.81
CA LEU A 67 2.88 -12.26 -10.10
C LEU A 67 3.41 -10.84 -10.32
N ILE A 68 3.44 -10.38 -11.57
CA ILE A 68 3.93 -9.04 -11.90
C ILE A 68 2.97 -7.98 -11.36
N GLY A 69 1.66 -8.18 -11.51
CA GLY A 69 0.64 -7.29 -10.97
C GLY A 69 0.75 -7.13 -9.46
N TYR A 70 0.87 -8.23 -8.73
CA TYR A 70 1.10 -8.23 -7.29
C TYR A 70 2.41 -7.51 -6.93
N ALA A 71 3.50 -7.86 -7.58
CA ALA A 71 4.81 -7.28 -7.29
C ALA A 71 4.83 -5.77 -7.54
N VAL A 72 4.32 -5.31 -8.68
CA VAL A 72 4.33 -3.88 -9.05
C VAL A 72 3.37 -3.08 -8.16
N SER A 73 2.14 -3.55 -7.97
CA SER A 73 1.14 -2.82 -7.17
C SER A 73 1.57 -2.69 -5.70
N THR A 74 2.10 -3.76 -5.10
CA THR A 74 2.61 -3.73 -3.73
C THR A 74 3.86 -2.85 -3.60
N PHE A 75 4.77 -2.89 -4.57
CA PHE A 75 5.93 -1.99 -4.59
C PHE A 75 5.50 -0.51 -4.69
N CYS A 76 4.54 -0.19 -5.55
CA CYS A 76 3.99 1.17 -5.64
C CYS A 76 3.31 1.61 -4.33
N LEU A 77 2.54 0.71 -3.69
CA LEU A 77 1.93 0.95 -2.39
C LEU A 77 2.98 1.27 -1.32
N LEU A 78 4.05 0.48 -1.25
CA LEU A 78 5.18 0.70 -0.34
C LEU A 78 5.86 2.05 -0.59
N CYS A 79 6.16 2.39 -1.83
CA CYS A 79 6.81 3.65 -2.18
C CYS A 79 5.94 4.87 -1.85
N LEU A 80 4.65 4.85 -2.19
CA LEU A 80 3.75 5.98 -1.94
C LEU A 80 3.43 6.14 -0.46
N SER A 81 3.21 5.04 0.27
CA SER A 81 2.95 5.08 1.71
C SER A 81 4.17 5.57 2.49
N LEU A 82 5.38 5.10 2.17
CA LEU A 82 6.61 5.62 2.78
C LEU A 82 6.77 7.11 2.53
N ARG A 83 6.57 7.54 1.29
CA ARG A 83 6.63 8.96 0.93
C ARG A 83 5.64 9.79 1.74
N LEU A 84 4.39 9.31 1.88
CA LEU A 84 3.37 10.00 2.67
C LEU A 84 3.77 10.12 4.15
N ILE A 85 4.26 9.03 4.77
CA ILE A 85 4.71 9.03 6.17
C ILE A 85 5.86 10.02 6.37
N LEU A 86 6.87 10.00 5.50
CA LEU A 86 8.03 10.90 5.60
C LEU A 86 7.64 12.36 5.38
N MET A 87 6.75 12.65 4.45
CA MET A 87 6.26 14.01 4.19
C MET A 87 5.42 14.52 5.37
N THR A 88 4.54 13.70 5.94
CA THR A 88 3.77 14.05 7.15
C THR A 88 4.71 14.33 8.32
N ARG A 89 5.73 13.49 8.53
CA ARG A 89 6.73 13.71 9.59
C ARG A 89 7.50 15.03 9.42
N LYS A 90 7.90 15.37 8.19
CA LYS A 90 8.53 16.67 7.88
C LYS A 90 7.55 17.82 8.12
N GLY A 91 6.30 17.68 7.71
CA GLY A 91 5.25 18.67 7.92
C GLY A 91 5.01 18.99 9.40
N LEU A 92 5.06 17.96 10.26
CA LEU A 92 4.94 18.15 11.72
C LEU A 92 6.08 18.95 12.33
N VAL A 93 7.28 18.91 11.73
CA VAL A 93 8.43 19.70 12.19
C VAL A 93 8.32 21.15 11.70
N SER A 94 7.86 21.36 10.47
CA SER A 94 7.75 22.68 9.84
C SER A 94 6.43 23.42 10.14
N GLY A 95 5.49 22.79 10.87
CA GLY A 95 4.16 23.35 11.14
C GLY A 95 3.20 23.30 9.94
N LYS A 96 3.62 22.76 8.79
CA LYS A 96 2.82 22.65 7.56
C LYS A 96 2.52 21.17 7.25
N VAL A 97 1.53 20.59 7.93
CA VAL A 97 1.15 19.19 7.74
C VAL A 97 0.30 19.02 6.49
N PHE A 98 -0.66 19.91 6.27
CA PHE A 98 -1.56 19.88 5.12
C PHE A 98 -0.91 20.58 3.93
N THR A 99 -0.55 19.82 2.91
CA THR A 99 0.08 20.34 1.70
C THR A 99 -0.55 19.73 0.45
N ALA A 100 -0.65 20.50 -0.63
CA ALA A 100 -1.15 20.02 -1.93
C ALA A 100 -0.33 18.82 -2.45
N ARG A 101 0.95 18.73 -2.07
CA ARG A 101 1.81 17.59 -2.42
C ARG A 101 1.38 16.29 -1.74
N ASN A 102 1.02 16.35 -0.43
CA ASN A 102 0.51 15.19 0.30
C ASN A 102 -0.85 14.77 -0.24
N ALA A 103 -1.74 15.72 -0.55
CA ALA A 103 -3.04 15.44 -1.17
C ALA A 103 -2.89 14.67 -2.49
N ARG A 104 -1.92 15.07 -3.32
CA ARG A 104 -1.64 14.39 -4.60
C ARG A 104 -1.16 12.94 -4.37
N VAL A 105 -0.30 12.69 -3.39
CA VAL A 105 0.16 11.33 -3.06
C VAL A 105 -1.00 10.46 -2.57
N LEU A 106 -1.90 11.00 -1.74
CA LEU A 106 -3.11 10.29 -1.31
C LEU A 106 -4.03 9.94 -2.48
N MET A 107 -4.23 10.85 -3.44
CA MET A 107 -5.01 10.56 -4.65
C MET A 107 -4.37 9.47 -5.52
N MET A 108 -3.03 9.42 -5.61
CA MET A 108 -2.31 8.36 -6.32
C MET A 108 -2.43 7.00 -5.62
N LEU A 109 -2.61 6.97 -4.31
CA LEU A 109 -2.82 5.72 -3.57
C LEU A 109 -4.13 5.03 -3.91
N VAL A 110 -5.17 5.75 -4.35
CA VAL A 110 -6.49 5.17 -4.64
C VAL A 110 -6.44 4.02 -5.65
N PRO A 111 -5.94 4.23 -6.89
CA PRO A 111 -5.83 3.14 -7.85
C PRO A 111 -4.81 2.07 -7.41
N VAL A 112 -3.75 2.47 -6.72
CA VAL A 112 -2.73 1.51 -6.25
C VAL A 112 -3.31 0.56 -5.20
N VAL A 113 -4.13 1.05 -4.27
CA VAL A 113 -4.82 0.21 -3.27
C VAL A 113 -5.79 -0.74 -3.97
N PHE A 114 -6.53 -0.27 -4.99
CA PHE A 114 -7.43 -1.11 -5.76
C PHE A 114 -6.69 -2.30 -6.38
N PHE A 115 -5.66 -2.04 -7.17
CA PHE A 115 -4.92 -3.08 -7.86
C PHE A 115 -4.16 -3.99 -6.89
N GLN A 116 -3.59 -3.44 -5.82
CA GLN A 116 -2.87 -4.25 -4.85
C GLN A 116 -3.80 -5.27 -4.18
N ILE A 117 -5.00 -4.88 -3.76
CA ILE A 117 -5.95 -5.81 -3.15
C ILE A 117 -6.50 -6.80 -4.19
N LEU A 118 -6.78 -6.34 -5.41
CA LEU A 118 -7.23 -7.21 -6.50
C LEU A 118 -6.23 -8.34 -6.77
N PHE A 119 -4.94 -8.04 -6.86
CA PHE A 119 -3.90 -9.04 -7.05
C PHE A 119 -3.62 -9.87 -5.77
N ASP A 120 -3.70 -9.28 -4.58
CA ASP A 120 -3.53 -10.03 -3.33
C ASP A 120 -4.66 -11.06 -3.12
N ASP A 121 -5.90 -10.71 -3.46
CA ASP A 121 -7.07 -11.63 -3.41
C ASP A 121 -6.96 -12.77 -4.45
N ASN A 122 -6.18 -12.60 -5.51
CA ASN A 122 -6.01 -13.55 -6.60
C ASN A 122 -4.66 -14.29 -6.58
N LEU A 123 -3.87 -14.16 -5.53
CA LEU A 123 -2.58 -14.86 -5.41
C LEU A 123 -2.67 -16.39 -5.56
N SER A 124 -3.84 -16.99 -5.35
CA SER A 124 -4.07 -18.42 -5.59
C SER A 124 -3.83 -18.84 -7.05
N ILE A 125 -3.91 -17.89 -8.01
CA ILE A 125 -3.65 -18.14 -9.43
C ILE A 125 -2.19 -18.55 -9.66
N ILE A 126 -1.24 -17.96 -8.94
CA ILE A 126 0.18 -18.36 -9.06
C ILE A 126 0.45 -19.78 -8.55
N PHE A 127 -0.48 -20.36 -7.80
CA PHE A 127 -0.43 -21.74 -7.29
C PHE A 127 -1.35 -22.71 -8.05
N GLY A 128 -1.78 -22.33 -9.27
CA GLY A 128 -2.56 -23.20 -10.16
C GLY A 128 -4.08 -23.09 -10.00
N SER A 129 -4.61 -22.11 -9.21
CA SER A 129 -6.04 -21.84 -9.24
C SER A 129 -6.44 -21.25 -10.59
N ARG A 130 -7.53 -21.79 -11.16
CA ARG A 130 -8.10 -21.31 -12.44
C ARG A 130 -9.26 -20.34 -12.24
N GLN A 131 -9.45 -19.85 -11.01
CA GLN A 131 -10.57 -18.98 -10.66
C GLN A 131 -10.06 -17.57 -10.41
N LEU A 132 -10.54 -16.61 -11.21
CA LEU A 132 -10.38 -15.19 -10.95
C LEU A 132 -11.48 -14.75 -9.97
N TYR A 133 -11.08 -14.19 -8.83
CA TYR A 133 -11.98 -13.65 -7.83
C TYR A 133 -12.04 -12.12 -7.92
N ILE A 134 -13.23 -11.57 -8.12
CA ILE A 134 -13.49 -10.12 -8.08
C ILE A 134 -14.46 -9.86 -6.94
N GLY A 135 -13.91 -9.68 -5.74
CA GLY A 135 -14.67 -9.36 -4.53
C GLY A 135 -15.01 -7.88 -4.40
N SER A 136 -15.75 -7.52 -3.37
CA SER A 136 -16.08 -6.12 -3.04
C SER A 136 -14.92 -5.39 -2.34
N THR A 137 -13.95 -6.11 -1.78
CA THR A 137 -12.84 -5.57 -0.97
C THR A 137 -11.99 -4.53 -1.70
N PRO A 138 -11.55 -4.74 -2.97
CA PRO A 138 -10.80 -3.75 -3.73
C PRO A 138 -11.57 -2.44 -3.90
N PHE A 139 -12.88 -2.52 -4.19
CA PHE A 139 -13.74 -1.35 -4.39
C PHE A 139 -13.97 -0.57 -3.10
N THR A 140 -14.32 -1.27 -2.01
CA THR A 140 -14.59 -0.62 -0.71
C THR A 140 -13.34 0.04 -0.13
N SER A 141 -12.18 -0.62 -0.19
CA SER A 141 -10.92 -0.07 0.30
C SER A 141 -10.46 1.14 -0.52
N SER A 142 -10.64 1.09 -1.85
CA SER A 142 -10.33 2.23 -2.73
C SER A 142 -11.28 3.40 -2.49
N LEU A 143 -12.57 3.13 -2.27
CA LEU A 143 -13.54 4.18 -1.94
C LEU A 143 -13.21 4.87 -0.62
N VAL A 144 -12.87 4.11 0.42
CA VAL A 144 -12.43 4.68 1.70
C VAL A 144 -11.17 5.52 1.51
N THR A 145 -10.20 5.02 0.76
CA THR A 145 -8.97 5.77 0.46
C THR A 145 -9.26 7.07 -0.32
N LEU A 146 -10.20 7.04 -1.27
CA LEU A 146 -10.65 8.21 -2.02
C LEU A 146 -11.30 9.25 -1.09
N ILE A 147 -12.21 8.82 -0.21
CA ILE A 147 -12.86 9.72 0.76
C ILE A 147 -11.81 10.40 1.64
N VAL A 148 -10.85 9.64 2.18
CA VAL A 148 -9.76 10.21 2.99
C VAL A 148 -8.92 11.20 2.17
N ALA A 149 -8.61 10.90 0.91
CA ALA A 149 -7.86 11.79 0.02
C ALA A 149 -8.62 13.09 -0.28
N MET A 150 -9.94 13.02 -0.46
CA MET A 150 -10.80 14.19 -0.69
C MET A 150 -10.90 15.05 0.57
N LEU A 151 -11.12 14.46 1.75
CA LEU A 151 -11.15 15.19 3.02
C LEU A 151 -9.80 15.87 3.30
N TYR A 152 -8.70 15.19 3.01
CA TYR A 152 -7.38 15.79 3.14
C TYR A 152 -7.19 16.98 2.18
N ARG A 153 -7.69 16.87 0.94
CA ARG A 153 -7.65 17.97 -0.04
C ARG A 153 -8.46 19.18 0.43
N LEU A 154 -9.64 18.95 1.00
CA LEU A 154 -10.44 20.04 1.60
C LEU A 154 -9.69 20.73 2.75
N ALA A 155 -9.06 19.96 3.64
CA ALA A 155 -8.25 20.51 4.73
C ALA A 155 -7.04 21.33 4.22
N VAL A 156 -6.47 20.99 3.06
CA VAL A 156 -5.42 21.81 2.42
C VAL A 156 -5.98 23.15 1.98
N ILE A 157 -7.12 23.16 1.29
CA ILE A 157 -7.76 24.39 0.79
C ILE A 157 -8.08 25.32 1.98
N GLU A 158 -8.72 24.81 3.02
CA GLU A 158 -9.07 25.58 4.22
C GLU A 158 -7.82 26.13 4.93
N SER A 159 -6.74 25.34 5.00
CA SER A 159 -5.46 25.78 5.58
C SER A 159 -4.79 26.88 4.76
N GLU A 160 -4.92 26.86 3.43
CA GLU A 160 -4.40 27.90 2.53
C GLU A 160 -5.22 29.19 2.66
N GLU A 161 -6.55 29.12 2.70
CA GLU A 161 -7.44 30.26 2.88
C GLU A 161 -7.20 30.97 4.23
N ASN A 162 -7.09 30.19 5.31
CA ASN A 162 -6.80 30.75 6.65
C ASN A 162 -5.41 31.42 6.72
N SER A 163 -4.45 30.98 5.92
CA SER A 163 -3.12 31.62 5.88
C SER A 163 -3.08 32.94 5.11
N LEU A 164 -4.10 33.23 4.31
CA LEU A 164 -4.24 34.48 3.56
C LEU A 164 -5.01 35.58 4.34
N THR A 165 -5.65 35.21 5.44
CA THR A 165 -6.52 36.08 6.22
C THR A 165 -5.79 36.74 7.41
N ILE A 166 -4.50 36.50 7.59
CA ILE A 166 -3.62 37.09 8.61
C ILE A 166 -2.65 38.05 7.92
#